data_7d3e9a4d0538f7879343396209b7ae63
#
_entry.id   7d3e9a4d0538f7879343396209b7ae63
#
_cell.length_a   1.000
_cell.length_b   1.000
_cell.length_c   1.000
_cell.angle_alpha   90.00
_cell.angle_beta   90.00
_cell.angle_gamma   90.00
#
_symmetry.space_group_name_H-M   'P 1'
#
loop_
_entity.id
_entity.type
_entity.pdbx_description
1 polymer ?
#
loop_
_entity_poly.entity_id
_entity_poly.type
_entity_poly.pdbx_seq_one_letter_code
_entity_poly.pdbx_strand_id
1 'polypeptide(L)'
;MKAIYKLLFLCCACCCITATPLLTACSSDNVSDLELSGDCLVETLALDSYEGTIDLPSRTITVRLPEVYETAAMKLTTLSLSSGATCNLSQGQTLNMDAAQVLHVQNGDVSLDWTLRVLHDEARITTFAINDIYQGTIDQTAKTITVYVPASENITALVPTITYSQNAAITPASGQAQDFTQPVAYTVKNNSAEATYTVTVIAIDKPKALFVGAASSMNDLDPEAKTACEWMLANVAGALYASFADIEGGAVDMSECKVIWWHYHVDGGVDGHDVFVAKAPEALAAKNQLRQFYENGGALLLTRYAVNLPSFIGATGDDEWTTPNNCWGQDEAAAELCGGPWTFRIFDGQNEHPLFKGLVAGDNAQEVYCTDAGYHITNSTAQYHIGTDWGDYPDHAAWTARTGATILGVGGDGAVVAWEYPARDGKGGIICIGSGCYDWYSYTYEAGYTENYHRNIATMTRNAIDHLTK
;
A
#
# COMPACT_ATOMS: atom_id res chain seq x y z
N MET A 1 -26.38 29.83 -18.96
CA MET A 1 -26.14 30.69 -20.11
C MET A 1 -25.23 29.95 -21.06
N LYS A 2 -25.66 29.15 -21.88
CA LYS A 2 -26.13 29.12 -23.31
C LYS A 2 -25.40 30.15 -24.17
N ALA A 3 -24.80 29.63 -25.22
CA ALA A 3 -24.13 30.21 -26.38
C ALA A 3 -22.59 30.21 -26.22
N ILE A 4 -21.95 29.40 -27.04
CA ILE A 4 -21.34 29.69 -28.33
C ILE A 4 -20.69 28.40 -28.85
N TYR A 5 -21.41 27.68 -29.71
CA TYR A 5 -20.82 26.74 -30.68
C TYR A 5 -21.75 26.71 -31.88
N LYS A 6 -21.56 27.65 -32.78
CA LYS A 6 -22.01 27.61 -34.15
C LYS A 6 -21.23 28.70 -34.87
N LEU A 7 -20.19 28.30 -35.56
CA LEU A 7 -19.75 28.98 -36.82
C LEU A 7 -18.51 28.22 -37.32
N LEU A 8 -18.70 27.42 -38.35
CA LEU A 8 -17.75 27.20 -39.43
C LEU A 8 -18.27 26.05 -40.32
N PHE A 9 -19.34 26.37 -41.03
CA PHE A 9 -19.69 25.68 -42.26
C PHE A 9 -20.36 26.74 -43.13
N LEU A 10 -19.60 27.34 -44.00
CA LEU A 10 -20.06 27.90 -45.29
C LEU A 10 -18.89 28.64 -45.94
N CYS A 11 -18.47 28.16 -47.07
CA CYS A 11 -17.99 28.92 -48.20
C CYS A 11 -17.01 28.09 -49.00
N CYS A 12 -17.48 27.46 -50.04
CA CYS A 12 -16.81 27.36 -51.32
C CYS A 12 -17.78 26.77 -52.35
N ALA A 13 -18.57 27.65 -52.91
CA ALA A 13 -19.20 27.40 -54.17
C ALA A 13 -18.99 28.65 -55.04
N CYS A 14 -18.65 28.41 -56.29
CA CYS A 14 -18.58 29.33 -57.41
C CYS A 14 -17.29 30.10 -57.66
N CYS A 15 -16.49 29.53 -58.58
CA CYS A 15 -16.02 30.28 -59.78
C CYS A 15 -15.63 29.30 -60.86
N CYS A 16 -16.55 29.07 -61.82
CA CYS A 16 -16.24 28.50 -63.12
C CYS A 16 -15.54 29.57 -63.95
N ILE A 17 -14.28 29.37 -64.28
CA ILE A 17 -13.61 30.04 -65.39
C ILE A 17 -13.01 28.96 -66.27
N THR A 18 -13.56 28.83 -67.49
CA THR A 18 -13.08 27.99 -68.59
C THR A 18 -11.71 28.49 -69.01
N ALA A 19 -10.69 27.70 -68.77
CA ALA A 19 -9.43 27.77 -69.48
C ALA A 19 -9.08 26.34 -69.91
N THR A 20 -9.20 26.01 -71.16
CA THR A 20 -8.63 24.81 -71.76
C THR A 20 -7.13 24.90 -71.75
N PRO A 21 -6.42 24.04 -70.93
CA PRO A 21 -5.02 23.81 -71.22
C PRO A 21 -4.90 22.61 -72.17
N LEU A 22 -4.10 22.80 -73.18
CA LEU A 22 -3.56 21.73 -73.97
C LEU A 22 -2.94 20.68 -73.05
N LEU A 23 -3.60 19.52 -72.96
CA LEU A 23 -2.99 18.34 -72.43
C LEU A 23 -1.96 17.85 -73.40
N THR A 24 -0.71 18.27 -73.29
CA THR A 24 0.40 17.45 -73.76
C THR A 24 0.44 16.27 -72.79
N ALA A 25 -0.07 15.15 -73.23
CA ALA A 25 0.17 13.87 -72.62
C ALA A 25 1.69 13.61 -72.68
N CYS A 26 2.38 13.86 -71.55
CA CYS A 26 3.64 13.17 -71.29
C CYS A 26 3.24 11.72 -70.98
N SER A 27 3.31 10.87 -71.94
CA SER A 27 3.43 9.44 -71.74
C SER A 27 4.83 9.19 -71.20
N SER A 28 5.02 9.41 -69.90
CA SER A 28 6.09 8.74 -69.16
C SER A 28 5.46 7.48 -68.61
N ASP A 29 5.74 6.36 -69.23
CA ASP A 29 5.57 5.04 -68.59
C ASP A 29 6.46 4.92 -67.37
N ASN A 30 6.21 5.75 -66.38
CA ASN A 30 6.71 5.52 -65.03
C ASN A 30 5.68 4.65 -64.32
N VAL A 31 5.58 3.41 -64.76
CA VAL A 31 5.05 2.35 -63.93
C VAL A 31 5.99 2.30 -62.75
N SER A 32 5.49 2.62 -61.56
CA SER A 32 6.22 2.41 -60.35
C SER A 32 6.53 0.92 -60.25
N ASP A 33 7.80 0.55 -60.22
CA ASP A 33 8.21 -0.84 -59.99
C ASP A 33 7.92 -1.32 -58.54
N LEU A 34 7.18 -0.52 -57.77
CA LEU A 34 6.84 -0.83 -56.38
C LEU A 34 5.75 -1.89 -56.33
N GLU A 35 6.07 -3.00 -55.64
CA GLU A 35 5.11 -4.06 -55.35
C GLU A 35 4.41 -3.77 -54.00
N LEU A 36 3.27 -3.06 -54.06
CA LEU A 36 2.50 -2.61 -52.89
C LEU A 36 1.33 -3.53 -52.49
N SER A 37 1.23 -4.71 -53.12
CA SER A 37 0.09 -5.62 -52.93
C SER A 37 0.35 -6.74 -51.91
N GLY A 38 1.51 -6.76 -51.29
CA GLY A 38 1.90 -7.82 -50.36
C GLY A 38 1.30 -7.63 -48.96
N ASP A 39 0.69 -8.67 -48.39
CA ASP A 39 0.27 -8.70 -47.00
C ASP A 39 1.48 -8.96 -46.10
N CYS A 40 1.63 -8.17 -45.03
CA CYS A 40 2.71 -8.29 -44.03
C CYS A 40 2.15 -8.78 -42.70
N LEU A 41 1.46 -9.92 -42.69
CA LEU A 41 0.83 -10.47 -41.49
C LEU A 41 1.67 -11.56 -40.85
N VAL A 42 1.63 -11.61 -39.53
CA VAL A 42 2.01 -12.80 -38.76
C VAL A 42 0.75 -13.61 -38.54
N GLU A 43 0.72 -14.86 -39.05
CA GLU A 43 -0.45 -15.73 -38.95
C GLU A 43 -0.40 -16.60 -37.70
N THR A 44 0.77 -17.14 -37.36
CA THR A 44 1.00 -17.90 -36.15
C THR A 44 2.40 -17.63 -35.65
N LEU A 45 2.55 -17.63 -34.30
CA LEU A 45 3.83 -17.56 -33.63
C LEU A 45 3.77 -18.34 -32.32
N ALA A 46 4.80 -19.08 -31.99
CA ALA A 46 4.95 -19.73 -30.70
C ALA A 46 6.39 -19.61 -30.20
N LEU A 47 6.54 -19.38 -28.89
CA LEU A 47 7.79 -19.44 -28.17
C LEU A 47 7.79 -20.67 -27.28
N ASP A 48 8.81 -21.53 -27.39
CA ASP A 48 8.87 -22.84 -26.77
C ASP A 48 7.59 -23.66 -27.05
N SER A 49 6.77 -23.93 -26.04
CA SER A 49 5.48 -24.60 -26.14
C SER A 49 4.27 -23.66 -26.03
N TYR A 50 4.50 -22.34 -26.01
CA TYR A 50 3.45 -21.36 -25.75
C TYR A 50 3.07 -20.60 -27.01
N GLU A 51 1.80 -20.67 -27.38
CA GLU A 51 1.27 -19.98 -28.56
C GLU A 51 1.05 -18.49 -28.27
N GLY A 52 1.35 -17.65 -29.26
CA GLY A 52 1.13 -16.22 -29.21
C GLY A 52 -0.30 -15.84 -29.64
N THR A 53 -0.95 -14.99 -28.87
CA THR A 53 -2.20 -14.33 -29.28
C THR A 53 -1.85 -13.13 -30.14
N ILE A 54 -2.41 -13.07 -31.36
CA ILE A 54 -2.14 -12.04 -32.37
C ILE A 54 -3.26 -11.02 -32.34
N ASP A 55 -2.92 -9.77 -32.06
CA ASP A 55 -3.81 -8.61 -32.16
C ASP A 55 -3.45 -7.83 -33.44
N LEU A 56 -4.25 -8.01 -34.48
CA LEU A 56 -4.04 -7.39 -35.78
C LEU A 56 -4.11 -5.86 -35.73
N PRO A 57 -5.09 -5.21 -35.06
CA PRO A 57 -5.17 -3.76 -35.03
C PRO A 57 -3.94 -3.08 -34.42
N SER A 58 -3.41 -3.62 -33.30
CA SER A 58 -2.22 -3.06 -32.65
C SER A 58 -0.91 -3.65 -33.15
N ARG A 59 -0.97 -4.67 -34.05
CA ARG A 59 0.19 -5.45 -34.50
C ARG A 59 1.04 -5.95 -33.33
N THR A 60 0.36 -6.48 -32.30
CA THR A 60 1.02 -7.02 -31.09
C THR A 60 0.79 -8.51 -31.01
N ILE A 61 1.85 -9.25 -30.71
CA ILE A 61 1.82 -10.68 -30.42
C ILE A 61 2.16 -10.85 -28.96
N THR A 62 1.24 -11.43 -28.19
CA THR A 62 1.41 -11.65 -26.76
C THR A 62 1.49 -13.15 -26.48
N VAL A 63 2.63 -13.61 -25.96
CA VAL A 63 2.81 -14.97 -25.46
C VAL A 63 2.63 -14.94 -23.93
N ARG A 64 1.71 -15.79 -23.42
CA ARG A 64 1.45 -15.91 -21.99
C ARG A 64 2.21 -17.08 -21.41
N LEU A 65 2.88 -16.84 -20.30
CA LEU A 65 3.78 -17.78 -19.63
C LEU A 65 3.32 -18.02 -18.19
N PRO A 66 3.67 -19.15 -17.56
CA PRO A 66 3.53 -19.35 -16.14
C PRO A 66 4.25 -18.25 -15.34
N GLU A 67 3.84 -18.03 -14.09
CA GLU A 67 4.39 -16.99 -13.20
C GLU A 67 5.92 -17.04 -13.09
N VAL A 68 6.48 -18.26 -13.06
CA VAL A 68 7.94 -18.48 -13.03
C VAL A 68 8.34 -19.21 -14.31
N TYR A 69 8.86 -18.46 -15.28
CA TYR A 69 9.37 -19.00 -16.53
C TYR A 69 10.55 -18.17 -17.02
N GLU A 70 11.63 -18.84 -17.42
CA GLU A 70 12.85 -18.17 -17.90
C GLU A 70 12.64 -17.58 -19.29
N THR A 71 12.83 -16.27 -19.44
CA THR A 71 12.58 -15.52 -20.68
C THR A 71 13.84 -15.13 -21.44
N ALA A 72 15.02 -15.23 -20.80
CA ALA A 72 16.29 -14.81 -21.41
C ALA A 72 16.72 -15.63 -22.65
N ALA A 73 16.16 -16.85 -22.85
CA ALA A 73 16.57 -17.74 -23.94
C ALA A 73 15.40 -18.60 -24.45
N MET A 74 14.33 -17.97 -24.93
CA MET A 74 13.16 -18.66 -25.49
C MET A 74 13.36 -19.00 -26.96
N LYS A 75 12.94 -20.19 -27.36
CA LYS A 75 13.06 -20.65 -28.75
C LYS A 75 11.80 -20.26 -29.54
N LEU A 76 11.99 -19.61 -30.70
CA LEU A 76 10.92 -19.37 -31.67
C LEU A 76 10.58 -20.69 -32.38
N THR A 77 9.60 -21.42 -31.86
CA THR A 77 9.26 -22.78 -32.34
C THR A 77 8.33 -22.77 -33.54
N THR A 78 7.50 -21.74 -33.64
CA THR A 78 6.57 -21.55 -34.75
C THR A 78 6.59 -20.11 -35.23
N LEU A 79 6.70 -19.91 -36.53
CA LEU A 79 6.51 -18.62 -37.19
C LEU A 79 5.90 -18.86 -38.56
N SER A 80 4.65 -18.44 -38.78
CA SER A 80 3.98 -18.44 -40.08
C SER A 80 3.62 -17.00 -40.44
N LEU A 81 3.93 -16.65 -41.67
CA LEU A 81 3.68 -15.32 -42.22
C LEU A 81 2.74 -15.45 -43.43
N SER A 82 2.11 -14.35 -43.79
CA SER A 82 1.37 -14.26 -45.08
C SER A 82 2.23 -14.67 -46.27
N SER A 83 1.58 -15.20 -47.31
CA SER A 83 2.27 -15.73 -48.49
C SER A 83 3.22 -14.71 -49.12
N GLY A 84 4.48 -15.08 -49.35
CA GLY A 84 5.50 -14.19 -49.91
C GLY A 84 6.18 -13.26 -48.91
N ALA A 85 5.70 -13.16 -47.67
CA ALA A 85 6.32 -12.31 -46.63
C ALA A 85 7.59 -12.93 -46.05
N THR A 86 8.51 -12.08 -45.65
CA THR A 86 9.75 -12.42 -44.95
C THR A 86 9.84 -11.67 -43.64
N CYS A 87 10.66 -12.13 -42.72
CA CYS A 87 10.83 -11.50 -41.40
C CYS A 87 12.31 -11.52 -40.97
N ASN A 88 12.70 -10.56 -40.11
CA ASN A 88 14.03 -10.50 -39.50
C ASN A 88 14.28 -11.62 -38.51
N LEU A 89 13.24 -12.27 -37.95
CA LEU A 89 13.34 -13.44 -37.09
C LEU A 89 13.09 -14.73 -37.87
N SER A 90 13.66 -15.83 -37.40
CA SER A 90 13.54 -17.14 -38.08
C SER A 90 13.11 -18.22 -37.11
N GLN A 91 12.29 -19.16 -37.55
CA GLN A 91 11.92 -20.33 -36.79
C GLN A 91 13.16 -21.09 -36.33
N GLY A 92 13.23 -21.50 -35.09
CA GLY A 92 14.37 -22.16 -34.47
C GLY A 92 15.38 -21.21 -33.79
N GLN A 93 15.27 -19.90 -33.99
CA GLN A 93 16.09 -18.89 -33.34
C GLN A 93 15.78 -18.82 -31.84
N THR A 94 16.82 -18.57 -31.02
CA THR A 94 16.68 -18.26 -29.60
C THR A 94 16.60 -16.76 -29.40
N LEU A 95 15.60 -16.30 -28.66
CA LEU A 95 15.31 -14.89 -28.39
C LEU A 95 15.44 -14.60 -26.89
N ASN A 96 16.00 -13.45 -26.55
CA ASN A 96 15.87 -12.90 -25.21
C ASN A 96 14.56 -12.13 -25.13
N MET A 97 13.60 -12.63 -24.34
CA MET A 97 12.28 -12.05 -24.15
C MET A 97 12.11 -11.27 -22.85
N ASP A 98 13.20 -10.94 -22.13
CA ASP A 98 13.19 -10.03 -20.98
C ASP A 98 12.72 -8.62 -21.41
N ALA A 99 12.80 -8.33 -22.69
CA ALA A 99 12.21 -7.16 -23.33
C ALA A 99 11.46 -7.55 -24.60
N ALA A 100 10.48 -6.72 -24.96
CA ALA A 100 9.73 -6.92 -26.21
C ALA A 100 10.67 -6.90 -27.43
N GLN A 101 10.39 -7.77 -28.41
CA GLN A 101 11.11 -7.85 -29.67
C GLN A 101 10.25 -7.24 -30.80
N VAL A 102 10.92 -6.70 -31.83
CA VAL A 102 10.25 -6.19 -33.03
C VAL A 102 10.47 -7.16 -34.17
N LEU A 103 9.37 -7.61 -34.78
CA LEU A 103 9.38 -8.38 -36.05
C LEU A 103 9.17 -7.39 -37.16
N HIS A 104 10.17 -7.25 -38.02
CA HIS A 104 10.07 -6.50 -39.29
C HIS A 104 9.58 -7.46 -40.38
N VAL A 105 8.30 -7.39 -40.72
CA VAL A 105 7.69 -8.24 -41.72
C VAL A 105 7.61 -7.45 -43.03
N GLN A 106 8.19 -8.00 -44.10
CA GLN A 106 8.25 -7.39 -45.43
C GLN A 106 7.68 -8.32 -46.51
N ASN A 107 6.90 -7.76 -47.44
CA ASN A 107 6.38 -8.46 -48.60
C ASN A 107 6.37 -7.50 -49.80
N GLY A 108 7.22 -7.74 -50.80
CA GLY A 108 7.53 -6.76 -51.81
C GLY A 108 8.10 -5.48 -51.22
N ASP A 109 7.55 -4.34 -51.58
CA ASP A 109 7.94 -3.03 -51.08
C ASP A 109 7.10 -2.58 -49.86
N VAL A 110 6.22 -3.43 -49.34
CA VAL A 110 5.46 -3.18 -48.10
C VAL A 110 6.20 -3.77 -46.89
N SER A 111 6.28 -3.02 -45.81
CA SER A 111 6.81 -3.52 -44.54
C SER A 111 5.95 -3.05 -43.35
N LEU A 112 5.77 -3.94 -42.37
CA LEU A 112 5.08 -3.66 -41.11
C LEU A 112 5.88 -4.18 -39.96
N ASP A 113 5.91 -3.39 -38.86
CA ASP A 113 6.50 -3.78 -37.61
C ASP A 113 5.46 -4.39 -36.67
N TRP A 114 5.79 -5.54 -36.12
CA TRP A 114 5.02 -6.24 -35.11
C TRP A 114 5.77 -6.26 -33.80
N THR A 115 5.08 -6.05 -32.68
CA THR A 115 5.66 -6.15 -31.35
C THR A 115 5.39 -7.53 -30.75
N LEU A 116 6.42 -8.32 -30.49
CA LEU A 116 6.34 -9.58 -29.75
C LEU A 116 6.70 -9.31 -28.28
N ARG A 117 5.80 -9.67 -27.38
CA ARG A 117 6.02 -9.56 -25.95
C ARG A 117 5.57 -10.79 -25.21
N VAL A 118 6.15 -11.03 -24.03
CA VAL A 118 5.71 -12.05 -23.09
C VAL A 118 5.01 -11.39 -21.90
N LEU A 119 4.02 -12.07 -21.35
CA LEU A 119 3.34 -11.70 -20.13
C LEU A 119 3.28 -12.95 -19.24
N HIS A 120 3.71 -12.83 -17.99
CA HIS A 120 3.54 -13.87 -17.01
C HIS A 120 2.10 -13.86 -16.47
N ASP A 121 1.46 -15.04 -16.46
CA ASP A 121 0.17 -15.23 -15.81
C ASP A 121 0.43 -15.40 -14.29
N GLU A 122 -0.18 -14.56 -13.50
CA GLU A 122 -0.11 -14.66 -12.04
C GLU A 122 -1.34 -15.37 -11.49
N ALA A 123 -1.14 -16.25 -10.51
CA ALA A 123 -2.19 -16.94 -9.78
C ALA A 123 -1.98 -16.74 -8.28
N ARG A 124 -2.28 -15.52 -7.80
CA ARG A 124 -2.06 -15.12 -6.40
C ARG A 124 -3.35 -14.66 -5.74
N ILE A 125 -3.52 -14.98 -4.45
CA ILE A 125 -4.42 -14.26 -3.56
C ILE A 125 -3.65 -13.05 -3.02
N THR A 126 -4.20 -11.84 -3.20
CA THR A 126 -3.58 -10.58 -2.77
C THR A 126 -4.11 -10.10 -1.43
N THR A 127 -5.41 -10.29 -1.18
CA THR A 127 -6.02 -10.08 0.14
C THR A 127 -7.01 -11.18 0.47
N PHE A 128 -7.16 -11.46 1.75
CA PHE A 128 -8.13 -12.41 2.26
C PHE A 128 -8.67 -11.88 3.59
N ALA A 129 -9.97 -11.66 3.68
CA ALA A 129 -10.63 -11.21 4.90
C ALA A 129 -11.84 -12.07 5.21
N ILE A 130 -12.13 -12.30 6.47
CA ILE A 130 -13.35 -12.96 6.94
C ILE A 130 -14.32 -11.89 7.42
N ASN A 131 -15.57 -11.96 6.95
CA ASN A 131 -16.67 -11.05 7.29
C ASN A 131 -16.30 -9.56 7.05
N ASP A 132 -15.37 -9.28 6.13
CA ASP A 132 -14.79 -7.95 5.85
C ASP A 132 -14.11 -7.29 7.07
N ILE A 133 -13.80 -8.06 8.11
CA ILE A 133 -13.25 -7.58 9.38
C ILE A 133 -11.88 -8.24 9.66
N TYR A 134 -11.82 -9.56 9.66
CA TYR A 134 -10.63 -10.29 10.11
C TYR A 134 -9.69 -10.55 8.94
N GLN A 135 -8.60 -9.80 8.89
CA GLN A 135 -7.62 -9.89 7.82
C GLN A 135 -6.72 -11.13 7.96
N GLY A 136 -6.46 -11.79 6.84
CA GLY A 136 -5.59 -12.96 6.78
C GLY A 136 -4.14 -12.61 6.49
N THR A 137 -3.24 -13.20 7.26
CA THR A 137 -1.79 -13.18 6.94
C THR A 137 -1.51 -14.17 5.83
N ILE A 138 -0.99 -13.69 4.69
CA ILE A 138 -0.74 -14.49 3.49
C ILE A 138 0.75 -14.78 3.36
N ASP A 139 1.13 -16.06 3.38
CA ASP A 139 2.46 -16.50 2.97
C ASP A 139 2.41 -16.93 1.50
N GLN A 140 2.96 -16.07 0.65
CA GLN A 140 3.00 -16.29 -0.80
C GLN A 140 3.92 -17.46 -1.21
N THR A 141 4.91 -17.78 -0.40
CA THR A 141 5.85 -18.88 -0.68
C THR A 141 5.28 -20.22 -0.26
N ALA A 142 4.77 -20.31 0.99
CA ALA A 142 4.16 -21.53 1.51
C ALA A 142 2.74 -21.75 0.96
N LYS A 143 2.14 -20.73 0.32
CA LYS A 143 0.74 -20.74 -0.12
C LYS A 143 -0.21 -21.07 1.02
N THR A 144 -0.02 -20.40 2.17
CA THR A 144 -0.88 -20.51 3.33
C THR A 144 -1.46 -19.15 3.71
N ILE A 145 -2.67 -19.18 4.27
CA ILE A 145 -3.35 -18.01 4.80
C ILE A 145 -3.83 -18.36 6.20
N THR A 146 -3.48 -17.52 7.17
CA THR A 146 -3.91 -17.66 8.56
C THR A 146 -4.76 -16.47 8.94
N VAL A 147 -5.98 -16.72 9.44
CA VAL A 147 -6.89 -15.68 9.94
C VAL A 147 -7.16 -15.93 11.41
N TYR A 148 -7.03 -14.91 12.24
CA TYR A 148 -7.43 -14.96 13.64
C TYR A 148 -8.80 -14.30 13.81
N VAL A 149 -9.68 -14.97 14.52
CA VAL A 149 -11.02 -14.45 14.82
C VAL A 149 -11.29 -14.61 16.32
N PRO A 150 -12.18 -13.79 16.93
CA PRO A 150 -12.64 -14.03 18.30
C PRO A 150 -13.28 -15.41 18.45
N ALA A 151 -13.11 -16.02 19.63
CA ALA A 151 -13.73 -17.33 19.91
C ALA A 151 -15.27 -17.30 19.88
N SER A 152 -15.89 -16.12 19.94
CA SER A 152 -17.32 -15.91 19.77
C SER A 152 -17.83 -16.07 18.33
N GLU A 153 -16.92 -16.03 17.33
CA GLU A 153 -17.29 -16.18 15.93
C GLU A 153 -17.69 -17.61 15.59
N ASN A 154 -18.73 -17.72 14.78
CA ASN A 154 -19.19 -19.03 14.29
C ASN A 154 -18.35 -19.47 13.08
N ILE A 155 -17.28 -20.21 13.31
CA ILE A 155 -16.35 -20.65 12.27
C ILE A 155 -16.93 -21.67 11.26
N THR A 156 -18.16 -22.17 11.47
CA THR A 156 -18.79 -23.13 10.54
C THR A 156 -19.46 -22.47 9.33
N ALA A 157 -19.58 -21.14 9.29
CA ALA A 157 -20.27 -20.42 8.23
C ALA A 157 -19.69 -19.00 8.02
N LEU A 158 -18.37 -18.87 7.94
CA LEU A 158 -17.71 -17.60 7.72
C LEU A 158 -17.68 -17.23 6.24
N VAL A 159 -17.80 -15.93 5.93
CA VAL A 159 -17.84 -15.40 4.56
C VAL A 159 -16.52 -14.71 4.22
N PRO A 160 -15.68 -15.31 3.35
CA PRO A 160 -14.44 -14.70 2.92
C PRO A 160 -14.66 -13.66 1.81
N THR A 161 -14.03 -12.50 1.94
CA THR A 161 -13.81 -11.54 0.85
C THR A 161 -12.38 -11.67 0.38
N ILE A 162 -12.20 -11.93 -0.93
CA ILE A 162 -10.90 -12.32 -1.48
C ILE A 162 -10.60 -11.47 -2.70
N THR A 163 -9.45 -10.82 -2.72
CA THR A 163 -8.89 -10.24 -3.96
C THR A 163 -7.75 -11.14 -4.46
N TYR A 164 -7.63 -11.23 -5.78
CA TYR A 164 -6.66 -12.12 -6.42
C TYR A 164 -6.25 -11.55 -7.79
N SER A 165 -5.26 -12.18 -8.41
CA SER A 165 -4.68 -11.73 -9.68
C SER A 165 -5.73 -11.41 -10.72
N GLN A 166 -5.52 -10.33 -11.46
CA GLN A 166 -6.41 -9.87 -12.54
C GLN A 166 -6.60 -10.99 -13.59
N ASN A 167 -7.81 -11.14 -14.09
CA ASN A 167 -8.22 -12.17 -15.04
C ASN A 167 -8.16 -13.62 -14.55
N ALA A 168 -7.85 -13.85 -13.26
CA ALA A 168 -7.91 -15.17 -12.65
C ALA A 168 -9.34 -15.53 -12.21
N ALA A 169 -9.56 -16.82 -11.95
CA ALA A 169 -10.74 -17.34 -11.27
C ALA A 169 -10.30 -17.98 -9.95
N ILE A 170 -11.17 -17.94 -8.92
CA ILE A 170 -10.90 -18.57 -7.62
C ILE A 170 -12.01 -19.55 -7.26
N THR A 171 -11.62 -20.65 -6.63
CA THR A 171 -12.54 -21.67 -6.14
C THR A 171 -12.09 -22.13 -4.74
N PRO A 172 -12.94 -22.10 -3.69
CA PRO A 172 -14.31 -21.53 -3.64
C PRO A 172 -14.36 -20.04 -4.01
N ALA A 173 -15.54 -19.57 -4.43
CA ALA A 173 -15.69 -18.16 -4.84
C ALA A 173 -15.62 -17.20 -3.64
N SER A 174 -15.12 -15.98 -3.87
CA SER A 174 -15.21 -14.86 -2.92
C SER A 174 -16.68 -14.58 -2.57
N GLY A 175 -16.98 -14.29 -1.31
CA GLY A 175 -18.34 -14.08 -0.80
C GLY A 175 -19.17 -15.35 -0.55
N GLN A 176 -18.62 -16.54 -0.77
CA GLN A 176 -19.28 -17.80 -0.48
C GLN A 176 -18.95 -18.29 0.93
N ALA A 177 -19.96 -18.46 1.79
CA ALA A 177 -19.76 -19.00 3.14
C ALA A 177 -19.09 -20.37 3.13
N GLN A 178 -18.14 -20.58 4.03
CA GLN A 178 -17.36 -21.81 4.18
C GLN A 178 -17.31 -22.24 5.65
N ASP A 179 -17.14 -23.54 5.87
CA ASP A 179 -16.85 -24.13 7.17
C ASP A 179 -15.33 -24.21 7.36
N PHE A 180 -14.81 -23.44 8.32
CA PHE A 180 -13.40 -23.38 8.67
C PHE A 180 -13.05 -24.17 9.94
N THR A 181 -13.87 -25.12 10.36
CA THR A 181 -13.50 -26.07 11.44
C THR A 181 -12.27 -26.92 11.07
N GLN A 182 -11.99 -27.02 9.77
CA GLN A 182 -10.77 -27.57 9.18
C GLN A 182 -10.21 -26.58 8.15
N PRO A 183 -8.91 -26.67 7.83
CA PRO A 183 -8.32 -25.85 6.77
C PRO A 183 -9.04 -26.02 5.43
N VAL A 184 -9.31 -24.92 4.73
CA VAL A 184 -10.01 -24.89 3.43
C VAL A 184 -9.02 -24.55 2.33
N ALA A 185 -9.04 -25.31 1.24
CA ALA A 185 -8.21 -25.04 0.07
C ALA A 185 -8.89 -24.08 -0.89
N TYR A 186 -8.19 -23.02 -1.29
CA TYR A 186 -8.59 -22.05 -2.31
C TYR A 186 -7.65 -22.14 -3.50
N THR A 187 -8.19 -22.47 -4.67
CA THR A 187 -7.38 -22.56 -5.91
C THR A 187 -7.66 -21.35 -6.78
N VAL A 188 -6.59 -20.61 -7.09
CA VAL A 188 -6.58 -19.51 -8.07
C VAL A 188 -6.04 -20.05 -9.39
N LYS A 189 -6.75 -19.79 -10.48
CA LYS A 189 -6.37 -20.23 -11.82
C LYS A 189 -6.44 -19.07 -12.81
N ASN A 190 -5.35 -18.86 -13.54
CA ASN A 190 -5.22 -17.81 -14.55
C ASN A 190 -4.49 -18.38 -15.78
N ASN A 191 -5.25 -18.78 -16.80
CA ASN A 191 -4.72 -19.45 -18.01
C ASN A 191 -3.78 -20.63 -17.66
N SER A 192 -2.47 -20.44 -17.84
CA SER A 192 -1.43 -21.45 -17.59
C SER A 192 -0.99 -21.52 -16.12
N ALA A 193 -1.25 -20.47 -15.33
CA ALA A 193 -0.85 -20.43 -13.93
C ALA A 193 -1.96 -20.97 -13.00
N GLU A 194 -1.56 -21.74 -12.02
CA GLU A 194 -2.45 -22.27 -10.98
C GLU A 194 -1.74 -22.33 -9.64
N ALA A 195 -2.39 -21.86 -8.58
CA ALA A 195 -1.90 -21.93 -7.22
C ALA A 195 -3.02 -22.27 -6.23
N THR A 196 -2.74 -23.17 -5.29
CA THR A 196 -3.67 -23.54 -4.22
C THR A 196 -3.14 -23.05 -2.89
N TYR A 197 -3.96 -22.26 -2.19
CA TYR A 197 -3.70 -21.76 -0.84
C TYR A 197 -4.48 -22.58 0.19
N THR A 198 -3.82 -22.94 1.28
CA THR A 198 -4.47 -23.54 2.44
C THR A 198 -4.82 -22.44 3.44
N VAL A 199 -6.12 -22.23 3.67
CA VAL A 199 -6.62 -21.23 4.60
C VAL A 199 -6.97 -21.88 5.93
N THR A 200 -6.39 -21.39 7.02
CA THR A 200 -6.66 -21.82 8.39
C THR A 200 -7.24 -20.65 9.18
N VAL A 201 -8.41 -20.83 9.75
CA VAL A 201 -9.01 -19.88 10.68
C VAL A 201 -8.77 -20.37 12.11
N ILE A 202 -8.24 -19.50 12.96
CA ILE A 202 -7.90 -19.78 14.36
C ILE A 202 -8.78 -18.90 15.25
N ALA A 203 -9.72 -19.52 15.96
CA ALA A 203 -10.51 -18.82 16.96
C ALA A 203 -9.69 -18.65 18.23
N ILE A 204 -9.59 -17.42 18.73
CA ILE A 204 -8.83 -17.08 19.93
C ILE A 204 -9.68 -16.27 20.91
N ASP A 205 -9.53 -16.54 22.19
CA ASP A 205 -10.13 -15.81 23.32
C ASP A 205 -9.12 -14.88 24.01
N LYS A 206 -7.83 -15.05 23.73
CA LYS A 206 -6.72 -14.29 24.29
C LYS A 206 -5.85 -13.72 23.18
N PRO A 207 -6.07 -12.47 22.77
CA PRO A 207 -5.25 -11.84 21.74
C PRO A 207 -3.79 -11.74 22.18
N LYS A 208 -2.87 -11.89 21.22
CA LYS A 208 -1.43 -11.66 21.43
C LYS A 208 -1.05 -10.21 21.23
N ALA A 209 -1.85 -9.48 20.47
CA ALA A 209 -1.72 -8.07 20.20
C ALA A 209 -3.11 -7.46 19.97
N LEU A 210 -3.29 -6.19 20.31
CA LEU A 210 -4.54 -5.47 20.11
C LEU A 210 -4.31 -4.19 19.32
N PHE A 211 -5.14 -3.97 18.30
CA PHE A 211 -5.39 -2.62 17.82
C PHE A 211 -6.59 -2.06 18.57
N VAL A 212 -6.49 -0.83 19.08
CA VAL A 212 -7.57 -0.26 19.87
C VAL A 212 -8.09 1.05 19.27
N GLY A 213 -9.38 1.30 19.48
CA GLY A 213 -10.05 2.52 19.03
C GLY A 213 -11.31 2.84 19.81
N ALA A 214 -11.91 4.01 19.53
CA ALA A 214 -13.16 4.43 20.16
C ALA A 214 -14.39 3.74 19.57
N ALA A 215 -14.35 3.39 18.27
CA ALA A 215 -15.46 2.75 17.58
C ALA A 215 -15.74 1.33 18.12
N SER A 216 -17.00 0.92 18.11
CA SER A 216 -17.40 -0.44 18.55
C SER A 216 -16.96 -1.55 17.57
N SER A 217 -16.62 -1.18 16.32
CA SER A 217 -16.11 -2.07 15.28
C SER A 217 -15.00 -1.37 14.50
N MET A 218 -14.02 -2.12 14.01
CA MET A 218 -12.98 -1.56 13.16
C MET A 218 -13.54 -0.94 11.86
N ASN A 219 -14.70 -1.39 11.40
CA ASN A 219 -15.33 -0.83 10.20
C ASN A 219 -15.87 0.59 10.41
N ASP A 220 -16.07 0.99 11.66
CA ASP A 220 -16.56 2.32 12.05
C ASP A 220 -15.41 3.27 12.45
N LEU A 221 -14.16 2.82 12.34
CA LEU A 221 -12.98 3.66 12.49
C LEU A 221 -12.90 4.68 11.34
N ASP A 222 -12.24 5.80 11.60
CA ASP A 222 -11.85 6.70 10.52
C ASP A 222 -10.96 5.99 9.48
N PRO A 223 -10.90 6.45 8.23
CA PRO A 223 -10.19 5.75 7.16
C PRO A 223 -8.73 5.47 7.46
N GLU A 224 -8.03 6.39 8.14
CA GLU A 224 -6.62 6.24 8.46
C GLU A 224 -6.42 5.18 9.55
N ALA A 225 -7.14 5.25 10.66
CA ALA A 225 -7.09 4.27 11.73
C ALA A 225 -7.55 2.87 11.24
N LYS A 226 -8.54 2.82 10.35
CA LYS A 226 -8.98 1.56 9.73
C LYS A 226 -7.86 0.91 8.91
N THR A 227 -7.17 1.65 8.05
CA THR A 227 -6.05 1.13 7.25
C THR A 227 -4.93 0.61 8.15
N ALA A 228 -4.59 1.33 9.23
CA ALA A 228 -3.62 0.90 10.23
C ALA A 228 -4.05 -0.41 10.93
N CYS A 229 -5.32 -0.50 11.32
CA CYS A 229 -5.90 -1.69 11.94
C CYS A 229 -5.85 -2.89 11.00
N GLU A 230 -6.31 -2.74 9.76
CA GLU A 230 -6.27 -3.78 8.74
C GLU A 230 -4.85 -4.31 8.52
N TRP A 231 -3.87 -3.41 8.45
CA TRP A 231 -2.48 -3.81 8.36
C TRP A 231 -2.04 -4.64 9.58
N MET A 232 -2.39 -4.20 10.81
CA MET A 232 -2.02 -4.95 12.03
C MET A 232 -2.62 -6.35 12.03
N LEU A 233 -3.91 -6.47 11.73
CA LEU A 233 -4.60 -7.77 11.71
C LEU A 233 -4.01 -8.70 10.65
N ALA A 234 -3.62 -8.18 9.49
CA ALA A 234 -2.99 -8.96 8.42
C ALA A 234 -1.53 -9.34 8.68
N ASN A 235 -0.83 -8.59 9.52
CA ASN A 235 0.62 -8.72 9.65
C ASN A 235 1.12 -9.15 11.04
N VAL A 236 0.30 -9.09 12.07
CA VAL A 236 0.70 -9.44 13.45
C VAL A 236 -0.10 -10.66 13.91
N ALA A 237 0.58 -11.77 14.10
CA ALA A 237 -0.06 -13.03 14.47
C ALA A 237 -0.80 -12.91 15.81
N GLY A 238 -2.08 -13.32 15.83
CA GLY A 238 -2.93 -13.25 17.02
C GLY A 238 -3.39 -11.84 17.37
N ALA A 239 -3.29 -10.89 16.44
CA ALA A 239 -3.85 -9.56 16.61
C ALA A 239 -5.37 -9.57 16.44
N LEU A 240 -6.07 -8.81 17.28
CA LEU A 240 -7.50 -8.52 17.19
C LEU A 240 -7.73 -7.02 17.35
N TYR A 241 -8.90 -6.56 16.92
CA TYR A 241 -9.43 -5.25 17.27
C TYR A 241 -10.22 -5.34 18.57
N ALA A 242 -10.09 -4.31 19.43
CA ALA A 242 -10.97 -4.11 20.58
C ALA A 242 -11.31 -2.62 20.71
N SER A 243 -12.55 -2.31 21.07
CA SER A 243 -12.90 -0.95 21.46
C SER A 243 -12.36 -0.62 22.86
N PHE A 244 -12.20 0.66 23.17
CA PHE A 244 -11.90 1.08 24.53
C PHE A 244 -13.01 0.68 25.53
N ALA A 245 -14.28 0.61 25.07
CA ALA A 245 -15.38 0.14 25.89
C ALA A 245 -15.24 -1.36 26.22
N ASP A 246 -14.74 -2.20 25.32
CA ASP A 246 -14.46 -3.60 25.59
C ASP A 246 -13.35 -3.77 26.63
N ILE A 247 -12.32 -2.92 26.57
CA ILE A 247 -11.22 -2.91 27.53
C ILE A 247 -11.72 -2.44 28.90
N GLU A 248 -12.46 -1.31 28.95
CA GLU A 248 -13.03 -0.78 30.19
C GLU A 248 -13.97 -1.80 30.86
N GLY A 249 -14.83 -2.43 30.09
CA GLY A 249 -15.81 -3.42 30.54
C GLY A 249 -15.21 -4.79 30.88
N GLY A 250 -13.91 -5.02 30.55
CA GLY A 250 -13.27 -6.32 30.78
C GLY A 250 -13.75 -7.43 29.83
N ALA A 251 -14.28 -7.06 28.65
CA ALA A 251 -14.76 -8.01 27.66
C ALA A 251 -13.62 -8.73 26.92
N VAL A 252 -12.38 -8.17 26.99
CA VAL A 252 -11.19 -8.73 26.35
C VAL A 252 -10.22 -9.26 27.39
N ASP A 253 -9.85 -10.54 27.30
CA ASP A 253 -8.80 -11.13 28.13
C ASP A 253 -7.41 -10.76 27.59
N MET A 254 -6.79 -9.73 28.16
CA MET A 254 -5.46 -9.24 27.78
C MET A 254 -4.31 -10.02 28.43
N SER A 255 -4.56 -11.15 29.14
CA SER A 255 -3.53 -11.86 29.92
C SER A 255 -2.36 -12.39 29.09
N GLU A 256 -2.55 -12.60 27.78
CA GLU A 256 -1.51 -13.01 26.86
C GLU A 256 -1.12 -11.92 25.84
N CYS A 257 -1.77 -10.76 25.90
CA CYS A 257 -1.46 -9.62 25.05
C CYS A 257 -0.06 -9.06 25.38
N LYS A 258 0.74 -8.82 24.37
CA LYS A 258 2.10 -8.28 24.51
C LYS A 258 2.17 -6.80 24.14
N VAL A 259 1.36 -6.37 23.18
CA VAL A 259 1.38 -5.02 22.67
C VAL A 259 -0.03 -4.54 22.32
N ILE A 260 -0.31 -3.29 22.67
CA ILE A 260 -1.49 -2.55 22.22
C ILE A 260 -1.00 -1.44 21.30
N TRP A 261 -1.61 -1.34 20.12
CA TRP A 261 -1.39 -0.22 19.20
C TRP A 261 -2.65 0.63 19.13
N TRP A 262 -2.49 1.94 19.40
CA TRP A 262 -3.50 2.95 19.16
C TRP A 262 -2.97 3.98 18.17
N HIS A 263 -3.61 4.06 17.01
CA HIS A 263 -3.38 5.08 15.99
C HIS A 263 -4.58 6.02 16.01
N TYR A 264 -4.35 7.31 16.25
CA TYR A 264 -5.44 8.24 16.48
C TYR A 264 -5.28 9.51 15.66
N HIS A 265 -6.13 9.66 14.64
CA HIS A 265 -6.29 10.89 13.89
C HIS A 265 -7.30 11.81 14.59
N VAL A 266 -7.05 13.12 14.58
CA VAL A 266 -7.93 14.13 15.19
C VAL A 266 -8.04 15.32 14.24
N ASP A 267 -9.27 15.69 13.86
CA ASP A 267 -9.56 16.87 13.09
C ASP A 267 -9.49 18.15 13.93
N GLY A 268 -9.02 19.22 13.30
CA GLY A 268 -8.97 20.56 13.88
C GLY A 268 -7.74 20.84 14.72
N GLY A 269 -7.51 22.10 15.01
CA GLY A 269 -6.41 22.57 15.86
C GLY A 269 -6.64 22.17 17.31
N VAL A 270 -5.69 21.48 17.89
CA VAL A 270 -5.84 20.90 19.22
C VAL A 270 -4.55 21.05 20.01
N ASP A 271 -4.56 21.85 21.04
CA ASP A 271 -3.43 22.05 21.94
C ASP A 271 -3.67 21.42 23.31
N GLY A 272 -2.67 20.63 23.74
CA GLY A 272 -2.48 20.28 25.12
C GLY A 272 -3.45 19.27 25.73
N HIS A 273 -3.25 19.11 27.02
CA HIS A 273 -3.92 18.16 27.92
C HIS A 273 -5.45 18.21 27.87
N ASP A 274 -6.03 19.39 28.07
CA ASP A 274 -7.50 19.54 28.18
C ASP A 274 -8.22 19.16 26.90
N VAL A 275 -7.60 19.36 25.74
CA VAL A 275 -8.18 18.99 24.47
C VAL A 275 -8.12 17.48 24.26
N PHE A 276 -7.05 16.82 24.69
CA PHE A 276 -7.02 15.35 24.68
C PHE A 276 -8.12 14.76 25.56
N VAL A 277 -8.36 15.35 26.75
CA VAL A 277 -9.49 14.97 27.61
C VAL A 277 -10.83 15.10 26.92
N ALA A 278 -11.02 16.13 26.14
CA ALA A 278 -12.27 16.35 25.39
C ALA A 278 -12.41 15.47 24.15
N LYS A 279 -11.28 15.11 23.49
CA LYS A 279 -11.29 14.39 22.21
C LYS A 279 -11.16 12.87 22.34
N ALA A 280 -10.69 12.36 23.46
CA ALA A 280 -10.46 10.95 23.70
C ALA A 280 -11.13 10.40 24.98
N PRO A 281 -12.43 10.71 25.22
CA PRO A 281 -13.12 10.30 26.45
C PRO A 281 -13.16 8.77 26.60
N GLU A 282 -13.28 8.00 25.53
CA GLU A 282 -13.34 6.54 25.55
C GLU A 282 -11.98 5.94 25.98
N ALA A 283 -10.87 6.46 25.48
CA ALA A 283 -9.53 6.03 25.89
C ALA A 283 -9.27 6.35 27.36
N LEU A 284 -9.78 7.51 27.84
CA LEU A 284 -9.66 7.91 29.23
C LEU A 284 -10.58 7.11 30.15
N ALA A 285 -11.73 6.63 29.71
CA ALA A 285 -12.56 5.69 30.45
C ALA A 285 -11.79 4.37 30.71
N ALA A 286 -11.07 3.88 29.70
CA ALA A 286 -10.25 2.66 29.79
C ALA A 286 -8.85 2.87 30.42
N LYS A 287 -8.49 4.09 30.85
CA LYS A 287 -7.11 4.42 31.29
C LYS A 287 -6.58 3.56 32.42
N ASN A 288 -7.43 3.09 33.32
CA ASN A 288 -6.98 2.27 34.45
C ASN A 288 -6.57 0.88 34.01
N GLN A 289 -7.29 0.29 33.06
CA GLN A 289 -6.98 -1.01 32.47
C GLN A 289 -5.70 -0.90 31.61
N LEU A 290 -5.56 0.18 30.82
CA LEU A 290 -4.36 0.47 30.04
C LEU A 290 -3.14 0.71 30.96
N ARG A 291 -3.30 1.44 32.07
CA ARG A 291 -2.26 1.60 33.09
C ARG A 291 -1.86 0.25 33.68
N GLN A 292 -2.82 -0.56 34.12
CA GLN A 292 -2.56 -1.88 34.63
C GLN A 292 -1.84 -2.79 33.63
N PHE A 293 -2.26 -2.74 32.36
CA PHE A 293 -1.58 -3.46 31.28
C PHE A 293 -0.12 -3.04 31.15
N TYR A 294 0.16 -1.74 31.11
CA TYR A 294 1.51 -1.17 31.05
C TYR A 294 2.34 -1.53 32.28
N GLU A 295 1.79 -1.38 33.49
CA GLU A 295 2.47 -1.69 34.75
C GLU A 295 2.78 -3.17 34.94
N ASN A 296 2.06 -4.06 34.28
CA ASN A 296 2.28 -5.51 34.23
C ASN A 296 3.18 -5.96 33.06
N GLY A 297 3.88 -5.06 32.42
CA GLY A 297 4.83 -5.36 31.33
C GLY A 297 4.26 -5.37 29.93
N GLY A 298 2.98 -5.02 29.75
CA GLY A 298 2.38 -4.84 28.44
C GLY A 298 2.90 -3.59 27.74
N ALA A 299 3.25 -3.70 26.45
CA ALA A 299 3.84 -2.62 25.69
C ALA A 299 2.80 -1.82 24.90
N LEU A 300 3.11 -0.57 24.59
CA LEU A 300 2.23 0.31 23.83
C LEU A 300 2.95 0.89 22.61
N LEU A 301 2.32 0.82 21.45
CA LEU A 301 2.65 1.64 20.28
C LEU A 301 1.58 2.72 20.17
N LEU A 302 1.97 3.97 20.30
CA LEU A 302 1.07 5.12 20.27
C LEU A 302 1.48 6.02 19.11
N THR A 303 0.54 6.28 18.22
CA THR A 303 0.87 6.99 16.99
C THR A 303 -0.10 8.14 16.72
N ARG A 304 0.41 9.19 16.11
CA ARG A 304 -0.31 10.43 15.87
C ARG A 304 -0.73 11.05 17.21
N TYR A 305 -1.98 11.44 17.36
CA TYR A 305 -2.49 12.10 18.54
C TYR A 305 -2.59 11.17 19.78
N ALA A 306 -2.56 9.85 19.59
CA ALA A 306 -2.54 8.87 20.68
C ALA A 306 -1.32 9.01 21.62
N VAL A 307 -0.25 9.67 21.18
CA VAL A 307 0.98 9.92 21.95
C VAL A 307 0.77 10.80 23.19
N ASN A 308 -0.43 11.35 23.38
CA ASN A 308 -0.81 12.04 24.61
C ASN A 308 -1.12 11.07 25.79
N LEU A 309 -1.45 9.81 25.49
CA LEU A 309 -1.88 8.82 26.51
C LEU A 309 -0.86 8.57 27.63
N PRO A 310 0.47 8.56 27.42
CA PRO A 310 1.47 8.25 28.46
C PRO A 310 1.30 9.06 29.74
N SER A 311 0.93 10.34 29.65
CA SER A 311 0.69 11.22 30.80
C SER A 311 -0.50 10.78 31.66
N PHE A 312 -1.49 10.10 31.08
CA PHE A 312 -2.71 9.66 31.75
C PHE A 312 -2.60 8.28 32.40
N ILE A 313 -1.61 7.49 31.96
CA ILE A 313 -1.37 6.13 32.47
C ILE A 313 -0.15 6.04 33.43
N GLY A 314 0.48 7.18 33.72
CA GLY A 314 1.59 7.24 34.67
C GLY A 314 2.94 6.79 34.08
N ALA A 315 3.11 6.86 32.79
CA ALA A 315 4.40 6.56 32.14
C ALA A 315 5.41 7.71 32.30
N THR A 316 4.91 8.96 32.35
CA THR A 316 5.69 10.19 32.47
C THR A 316 5.70 10.76 33.93
N GLY A 317 5.16 10.04 34.89
CA GLY A 317 4.87 10.59 36.21
C GLY A 317 3.45 11.19 36.27
N ASP A 318 3.15 11.88 37.41
CA ASP A 318 1.80 12.43 37.65
C ASP A 318 1.61 13.86 37.12
N ASP A 319 2.47 14.31 36.22
CA ASP A 319 2.48 15.68 35.76
C ASP A 319 1.72 15.79 34.41
N GLU A 320 0.56 16.42 34.45
CA GLU A 320 -0.24 16.74 33.27
C GLU A 320 0.52 17.59 32.19
N TRP A 321 1.56 18.27 32.64
CA TRP A 321 2.45 19.09 31.79
C TRP A 321 3.43 18.28 30.95
N THR A 322 3.44 16.96 31.08
CA THR A 322 4.25 16.07 30.23
C THR A 322 3.50 15.56 28.99
N THR A 323 2.33 16.09 28.69
CA THR A 323 1.67 15.88 27.38
C THR A 323 2.33 16.72 26.27
N PRO A 324 2.28 16.30 25.02
CA PRO A 324 2.68 17.15 23.89
C PRO A 324 2.02 18.53 23.93
N ASN A 325 2.83 19.56 23.74
CA ASN A 325 2.40 20.96 23.85
C ASN A 325 2.33 21.69 22.49
N ASN A 326 2.55 20.97 21.39
CA ASN A 326 2.44 21.47 20.03
C ASN A 326 1.68 20.46 19.18
N CYS A 327 0.36 20.59 19.17
CA CYS A 327 -0.55 19.67 18.52
C CYS A 327 -1.45 20.40 17.53
N TRP A 328 -1.68 19.77 16.40
CA TRP A 328 -2.68 20.23 15.42
C TRP A 328 -3.25 19.04 14.65
N GLY A 329 -4.40 19.24 14.00
CA GLY A 329 -5.04 18.28 13.12
C GLY A 329 -5.65 18.97 11.92
N GLN A 330 -5.77 18.27 10.83
CA GLN A 330 -6.45 18.68 9.62
C GLN A 330 -7.45 17.61 9.21
N ASP A 331 -8.64 18.04 8.80
CA ASP A 331 -9.68 17.18 8.25
C ASP A 331 -9.15 16.52 6.96
N GLU A 332 -9.32 15.20 6.83
CA GLU A 332 -8.96 14.44 5.64
C GLU A 332 -9.61 14.98 4.37
N ALA A 333 -10.88 15.42 4.46
CA ALA A 333 -11.59 16.03 3.34
C ALA A 333 -10.98 17.35 2.85
N ALA A 334 -10.21 18.01 3.70
CA ALA A 334 -9.50 19.25 3.41
C ALA A 334 -8.00 19.02 3.11
N ALA A 335 -7.50 17.78 3.17
CA ALA A 335 -6.11 17.47 2.89
C ALA A 335 -5.75 17.85 1.45
N GLU A 336 -4.62 18.54 1.31
CA GLU A 336 -4.10 18.94 0.01
C GLU A 336 -3.11 17.90 -0.53
N LEU A 337 -2.91 17.90 -1.85
CA LEU A 337 -1.94 17.04 -2.48
C LEU A 337 -0.52 17.44 -2.07
N CYS A 338 0.25 16.50 -1.56
CA CYS A 338 1.65 16.72 -1.17
C CYS A 338 2.52 17.00 -2.39
N GLY A 339 3.31 18.06 -2.32
CA GLY A 339 4.24 18.46 -3.37
C GLY A 339 5.63 17.83 -3.28
N GLY A 340 5.94 17.07 -2.24
CA GLY A 340 7.23 16.45 -2.02
C GLY A 340 7.21 15.48 -0.82
N PRO A 341 8.32 14.76 -0.57
CA PRO A 341 8.35 13.82 0.55
C PRO A 341 8.25 14.54 1.89
N TRP A 342 7.49 13.96 2.82
CA TRP A 342 7.49 14.36 4.22
C TRP A 342 8.42 13.47 5.01
N THR A 343 9.20 14.12 5.88
CA THR A 343 10.28 13.47 6.63
C THR A 343 10.29 13.96 8.08
N PHE A 344 10.96 13.20 8.92
CA PHE A 344 11.50 13.69 10.18
C PHE A 344 12.96 13.24 10.33
N ARG A 345 13.75 13.98 11.10
CA ARG A 345 15.17 13.66 11.28
C ARG A 345 15.35 12.65 12.41
N ILE A 346 16.17 11.62 12.20
CA ILE A 346 16.64 10.73 13.26
C ILE A 346 17.46 11.56 14.26
N PHE A 347 17.16 11.43 15.55
CA PHE A 347 17.89 12.14 16.58
C PHE A 347 19.35 11.64 16.69
N ASP A 348 20.26 12.54 17.02
CA ASP A 348 21.69 12.23 17.05
C ASP A 348 22.00 11.04 17.95
N GLY A 349 22.70 10.04 17.41
CA GLY A 349 23.03 8.80 18.10
C GLY A 349 21.96 7.69 18.03
N GLN A 350 20.81 7.92 17.36
CA GLN A 350 19.71 6.93 17.29
C GLN A 350 19.65 6.18 15.93
N ASN A 351 20.63 6.32 15.06
CA ASN A 351 20.63 5.67 13.75
C ASN A 351 20.54 4.14 13.82
N GLU A 352 21.08 3.54 14.88
CA GLU A 352 21.07 2.09 15.08
C GLU A 352 19.82 1.60 15.84
N HIS A 353 18.90 2.50 16.19
CA HIS A 353 17.68 2.11 16.90
C HIS A 353 16.84 1.17 16.02
N PRO A 354 16.28 0.06 16.58
CA PRO A 354 15.51 -0.92 15.82
C PRO A 354 14.40 -0.33 14.97
N LEU A 355 13.77 0.75 15.42
CA LEU A 355 12.70 1.45 14.70
C LEU A 355 13.08 1.81 13.26
N PHE A 356 14.33 2.16 13.03
CA PHE A 356 14.80 2.68 11.72
C PHE A 356 15.45 1.62 10.83
N LYS A 357 15.44 0.36 11.26
CA LYS A 357 16.07 -0.72 10.50
C LYS A 357 15.32 -1.04 9.23
N GLY A 358 16.07 -1.14 8.10
CA GLY A 358 15.52 -1.60 6.81
C GLY A 358 14.59 -0.61 6.10
N LEU A 359 14.62 0.66 6.51
CA LEU A 359 13.87 1.71 5.81
C LEU A 359 14.48 1.99 4.44
N VAL A 360 13.65 2.36 3.50
CA VAL A 360 14.09 2.90 2.21
C VAL A 360 14.68 4.29 2.46
N ALA A 361 15.96 4.44 2.14
CA ALA A 361 16.65 5.71 2.27
C ALA A 361 16.25 6.68 1.14
N GLY A 362 16.12 7.96 1.49
CA GLY A 362 16.05 9.06 0.54
C GLY A 362 17.39 9.74 0.37
N ASP A 363 17.37 10.98 -0.09
CA ASP A 363 18.59 11.78 -0.38
C ASP A 363 19.40 12.12 0.88
N ASN A 364 18.78 12.16 2.05
CA ASN A 364 19.42 12.43 3.33
C ASN A 364 19.32 11.22 4.25
N ALA A 365 20.44 10.56 4.55
CA ALA A 365 20.50 9.39 5.40
C ALA A 365 20.13 9.64 6.88
N GLN A 366 20.07 10.92 7.31
CA GLN A 366 19.61 11.27 8.67
C GLN A 366 18.11 11.49 8.74
N GLU A 367 17.38 11.35 7.64
CA GLU A 367 15.95 11.56 7.58
C GLU A 367 15.21 10.26 7.31
N VAL A 368 14.08 10.10 7.99
CA VAL A 368 13.08 9.08 7.74
C VAL A 368 12.06 9.66 6.77
N TYR A 369 12.02 9.11 5.59
CA TYR A 369 11.05 9.47 4.56
C TYR A 369 9.79 8.65 4.75
N CYS A 370 8.65 9.30 4.96
CA CYS A 370 7.37 8.62 5.24
C CYS A 370 6.37 8.76 4.11
N THR A 371 6.46 9.84 3.34
CA THR A 371 5.52 10.13 2.27
C THR A 371 6.24 10.41 0.96
N ASP A 372 5.57 10.17 -0.15
CA ASP A 372 6.04 10.46 -1.50
C ASP A 372 5.32 11.70 -2.05
N ALA A 373 5.79 12.25 -3.19
CA ALA A 373 5.10 13.31 -3.88
C ALA A 373 3.84 12.80 -4.58
N GLY A 374 2.81 13.63 -4.66
CA GLY A 374 1.64 13.35 -5.48
C GLY A 374 0.49 12.64 -4.75
N TYR A 375 0.39 12.73 -3.43
CA TYR A 375 -0.73 12.20 -2.65
C TYR A 375 -1.17 13.14 -1.52
N HIS A 376 -2.32 12.84 -0.95
CA HIS A 376 -2.89 13.64 0.12
C HIS A 376 -2.21 13.33 1.46
N ILE A 377 -2.07 14.33 2.31
CA ILE A 377 -1.53 14.20 3.65
C ILE A 377 -2.60 14.65 4.64
N THR A 378 -2.90 13.81 5.59
CA THR A 378 -3.63 14.20 6.79
C THR A 378 -2.66 14.73 7.83
N ASN A 379 -3.05 15.73 8.59
CA ASN A 379 -2.16 16.49 9.45
C ASN A 379 -2.52 16.36 10.93
N SER A 380 -2.65 15.16 11.44
CA SER A 380 -2.80 14.98 12.87
C SER A 380 -1.42 14.79 13.52
N THR A 381 -0.93 15.82 14.14
CA THR A 381 0.40 15.85 14.76
C THR A 381 0.29 16.15 16.24
N ALA A 382 1.05 15.43 17.05
CA ALA A 382 1.24 15.75 18.46
C ALA A 382 2.72 15.59 18.81
N GLN A 383 3.39 16.71 19.09
CA GLN A 383 4.82 16.80 19.30
C GLN A 383 5.15 17.72 20.48
N TYR A 384 6.41 17.73 20.91
CA TYR A 384 6.87 18.68 21.92
C TYR A 384 7.68 19.78 21.26
N HIS A 385 7.26 21.02 21.46
CA HIS A 385 8.06 22.18 21.13
C HIS A 385 9.28 22.26 22.03
N ILE A 386 10.45 22.49 21.43
CA ILE A 386 11.72 22.67 22.15
C ILE A 386 12.24 24.07 21.87
N GLY A 387 12.30 24.89 22.92
CA GLY A 387 12.74 26.27 22.85
C GLY A 387 12.41 27.02 24.15
N THR A 388 12.98 28.20 24.30
CA THR A 388 12.75 29.05 25.49
C THR A 388 11.56 30.00 25.32
N ASP A 389 11.02 30.10 24.12
CA ASP A 389 9.95 31.04 23.75
C ASP A 389 8.58 30.64 24.32
N TRP A 390 8.34 29.32 24.54
CA TRP A 390 7.11 28.83 25.18
C TRP A 390 7.32 28.48 26.67
N GLY A 391 8.58 28.41 27.14
CA GLY A 391 8.88 28.23 28.56
C GLY A 391 8.89 26.81 29.12
N ASP A 392 8.49 25.79 28.32
CA ASP A 392 8.33 24.43 28.83
C ASP A 392 9.64 23.64 28.83
N TYR A 393 10.30 23.58 27.65
CA TYR A 393 11.49 22.76 27.44
C TYR A 393 12.58 23.59 26.74
N PRO A 394 13.55 24.15 27.49
CA PRO A 394 14.59 24.97 26.89
C PRO A 394 15.49 24.23 25.92
N ASP A 395 15.65 22.93 26.11
CA ASP A 395 16.43 22.05 25.23
C ASP A 395 15.97 20.57 25.36
N HIS A 396 16.51 19.73 24.49
CA HIS A 396 16.24 18.29 24.46
C HIS A 396 16.65 17.57 25.76
N ALA A 397 17.71 18.02 26.44
CA ALA A 397 18.17 17.42 27.69
C ALA A 397 17.16 17.67 28.85
N ALA A 398 16.59 18.88 28.90
CA ALA A 398 15.56 19.22 29.85
C ALA A 398 14.27 18.41 29.62
N TRP A 399 13.91 18.22 28.33
CA TRP A 399 12.78 17.36 27.96
C TRP A 399 12.99 15.91 28.40
N THR A 400 14.15 15.31 28.08
CA THR A 400 14.50 13.95 28.49
C THR A 400 14.50 13.81 30.02
N ALA A 401 15.07 14.78 30.74
CA ALA A 401 15.12 14.73 32.20
C ALA A 401 13.71 14.78 32.84
N ARG A 402 12.78 15.53 32.23
CA ARG A 402 11.41 15.67 32.76
C ARG A 402 10.53 14.48 32.40
N THR A 403 10.59 14.00 31.15
CA THR A 403 9.73 12.91 30.65
C THR A 403 10.27 11.53 31.01
N GLY A 404 11.58 11.38 31.19
CA GLY A 404 12.26 10.09 31.33
C GLY A 404 12.29 9.26 30.06
N ALA A 405 11.94 9.85 28.91
CA ALA A 405 11.93 9.19 27.61
C ALA A 405 13.23 9.40 26.83
N THR A 406 13.48 8.54 25.86
CA THR A 406 14.57 8.65 24.89
C THR A 406 14.02 9.27 23.60
N ILE A 407 14.65 10.34 23.11
CA ILE A 407 14.29 10.96 21.83
C ILE A 407 14.77 10.04 20.71
N LEU A 408 13.90 9.69 19.76
CA LEU A 408 14.21 8.90 18.57
C LEU A 408 14.25 9.78 17.31
N GLY A 409 13.34 10.76 17.21
CA GLY A 409 13.24 11.61 16.05
C GLY A 409 12.76 13.02 16.38
N VAL A 410 13.18 13.98 15.54
CA VAL A 410 12.84 15.39 15.66
C VAL A 410 12.36 15.96 14.33
N GLY A 411 11.45 16.92 14.39
CA GLY A 411 11.02 17.70 13.25
C GLY A 411 12.12 18.65 12.73
N GLY A 412 11.86 19.30 11.60
CA GLY A 412 12.76 20.28 11.00
C GLY A 412 13.02 21.52 11.90
N ASP A 413 12.09 21.81 12.79
CA ASP A 413 12.15 22.87 13.82
C ASP A 413 12.80 22.42 15.14
N GLY A 414 13.20 21.13 15.23
CA GLY A 414 13.78 20.54 16.45
C GLY A 414 12.75 20.03 17.44
N ALA A 415 11.44 20.09 17.14
CA ALA A 415 10.40 19.52 17.97
C ALA A 415 10.56 18.00 18.10
N VAL A 416 10.30 17.41 19.28
CA VAL A 416 10.35 15.96 19.47
C VAL A 416 9.10 15.34 18.89
N VAL A 417 9.26 14.52 17.83
CA VAL A 417 8.17 13.91 17.07
C VAL A 417 8.11 12.38 17.20
N ALA A 418 9.22 11.74 17.61
CA ALA A 418 9.26 10.31 17.91
C ALA A 418 10.12 10.07 19.16
N TRP A 419 9.63 9.22 20.08
CA TRP A 419 10.31 8.93 21.35
C TRP A 419 9.92 7.57 21.90
N GLU A 420 10.71 7.08 22.86
CA GLU A 420 10.50 5.82 23.55
C GLU A 420 10.57 6.00 25.06
N TYR A 421 9.63 5.39 25.78
CA TYR A 421 9.77 5.04 27.19
C TYR A 421 10.25 3.59 27.25
N PRO A 422 11.56 3.34 27.52
CA PRO A 422 12.06 1.98 27.56
C PRO A 422 11.39 1.14 28.65
N ALA A 423 11.21 -0.16 28.40
CA ALA A 423 10.73 -1.09 29.40
C ALA A 423 11.66 -1.08 30.62
N ARG A 424 11.10 -0.90 31.82
CA ARG A 424 11.87 -0.82 33.06
C ARG A 424 11.02 -1.18 34.30
N ASP A 425 11.62 -1.70 35.30
CA ASP A 425 10.99 -1.97 36.61
C ASP A 425 9.73 -2.83 36.52
N GLY A 426 9.69 -3.78 35.55
CA GLY A 426 8.56 -4.64 35.26
C GLY A 426 7.45 -4.00 34.43
N LYS A 427 7.57 -2.72 34.09
CA LYS A 427 6.64 -2.02 33.19
C LYS A 427 7.02 -2.26 31.71
N GLY A 428 6.03 -2.23 30.84
CA GLY A 428 6.23 -2.36 29.40
C GLY A 428 6.94 -1.17 28.78
N GLY A 429 7.41 -1.34 27.54
CA GLY A 429 7.93 -0.24 26.74
C GLY A 429 6.79 0.53 26.03
N ILE A 430 7.03 1.82 25.73
CA ILE A 430 6.11 2.62 24.92
C ILE A 430 6.91 3.28 23.79
N ILE A 431 6.53 3.06 22.56
CA ILE A 431 7.02 3.86 21.42
C ILE A 431 5.91 4.83 21.01
N CYS A 432 6.28 6.10 20.89
CA CYS A 432 5.43 7.20 20.47
C CYS A 432 5.93 7.76 19.13
N ILE A 433 5.04 7.90 18.15
CA ILE A 433 5.32 8.55 16.86
C ILE A 433 4.21 9.56 16.59
N GLY A 434 4.44 10.81 17.00
CA GLY A 434 3.45 11.89 16.91
C GLY A 434 3.55 12.73 15.62
N SER A 435 4.49 12.41 14.74
CA SER A 435 4.68 13.14 13.48
C SER A 435 3.51 12.99 12.52
N GLY A 436 3.08 14.09 11.93
CA GLY A 436 2.07 14.11 10.87
C GLY A 436 2.43 13.33 9.62
N CYS A 437 3.71 13.10 9.36
CA CYS A 437 4.14 12.31 8.21
C CYS A 437 3.98 10.78 8.40
N TYR A 438 3.69 10.31 9.61
CA TYR A 438 3.35 8.91 9.89
C TYR A 438 1.88 8.67 9.56
N ASP A 439 1.56 8.63 8.27
CA ASP A 439 0.21 8.67 7.72
C ASP A 439 -0.19 7.30 7.17
N TRP A 440 -1.23 6.71 7.76
CA TRP A 440 -1.79 5.42 7.34
C TRP A 440 -2.96 5.56 6.37
N TYR A 441 -3.25 6.78 5.88
CA TYR A 441 -4.33 6.98 4.93
C TYR A 441 -4.12 6.14 3.67
N SER A 442 -5.18 5.44 3.23
CA SER A 442 -5.14 4.63 2.01
C SER A 442 -5.36 5.53 0.79
N TYR A 443 -4.28 5.95 0.18
CA TYR A 443 -4.35 6.74 -1.05
C TYR A 443 -4.74 5.88 -2.24
N THR A 444 -5.76 6.32 -2.99
CA THR A 444 -5.99 5.81 -4.34
C THR A 444 -4.91 6.41 -5.24
N TYR A 445 -4.21 5.57 -5.97
CA TYR A 445 -3.11 5.96 -6.85
C TYR A 445 -3.56 7.01 -7.88
N GLU A 446 -3.23 8.26 -7.63
CA GLU A 446 -3.35 9.32 -8.61
C GLU A 446 -2.12 9.34 -9.53
N ALA A 447 -2.23 10.03 -10.67
CA ALA A 447 -1.10 10.15 -11.60
C ALA A 447 0.10 10.82 -10.91
N GLY A 448 1.22 10.10 -10.76
CA GLY A 448 2.43 10.56 -10.08
C GLY A 448 2.64 10.03 -8.67
N TYR A 449 1.66 9.31 -8.09
CA TYR A 449 1.87 8.61 -6.82
C TYR A 449 2.89 7.49 -6.97
N THR A 450 3.76 7.35 -5.98
CA THR A 450 4.69 6.22 -5.83
C THR A 450 4.67 5.73 -4.39
N GLU A 451 4.71 4.43 -4.15
CA GLU A 451 4.80 3.84 -2.80
C GLU A 451 6.23 3.77 -2.26
N ASN A 452 7.16 4.52 -2.86
CA ASN A 452 8.57 4.32 -2.58
C ASN A 452 8.92 4.54 -1.10
N TYR A 453 8.47 5.66 -0.52
CA TYR A 453 8.74 5.97 0.89
C TYR A 453 7.58 5.60 1.82
N HIS A 454 6.35 5.63 1.35
CA HIS A 454 5.16 5.34 2.18
C HIS A 454 5.25 3.95 2.85
N ARG A 455 5.86 2.97 2.20
CA ARG A 455 6.13 1.65 2.81
C ARG A 455 7.03 1.69 4.06
N ASN A 456 7.76 2.78 4.30
CA ASN A 456 8.55 2.94 5.51
C ASN A 456 7.67 3.01 6.77
N ILE A 457 6.44 3.49 6.63
CA ILE A 457 5.46 3.52 7.73
C ILE A 457 5.16 2.10 8.21
N ALA A 458 4.84 1.20 7.30
CA ALA A 458 4.61 -0.21 7.63
C ALA A 458 5.88 -0.88 8.19
N THR A 459 7.06 -0.55 7.66
CA THR A 459 8.34 -1.06 8.17
C THR A 459 8.62 -0.57 9.58
N MET A 460 8.45 0.73 9.87
CA MET A 460 8.59 1.28 11.22
C MET A 460 7.60 0.67 12.20
N THR A 461 6.34 0.48 11.78
CA THR A 461 5.33 -0.16 12.61
C THR A 461 5.72 -1.59 12.97
N ARG A 462 6.17 -2.37 11.99
CA ARG A 462 6.70 -3.73 12.22
C ARG A 462 7.86 -3.69 13.21
N ASN A 463 8.84 -2.84 12.96
CA ASN A 463 10.02 -2.68 13.80
C ASN A 463 9.67 -2.27 15.23
N ALA A 464 8.72 -1.36 15.40
CA ALA A 464 8.23 -0.93 16.72
C ALA A 464 7.58 -2.10 17.48
N ILE A 465 6.66 -2.82 16.85
CA ILE A 465 6.00 -3.98 17.45
C ILE A 465 7.01 -5.07 17.81
N ASP A 466 7.91 -5.41 16.89
CA ASP A 466 8.95 -6.43 17.11
C ASP A 466 9.94 -6.03 18.22
N HIS A 467 10.23 -4.73 18.36
CA HIS A 467 11.07 -4.20 19.43
C HIS A 467 10.36 -4.26 20.80
N LEU A 468 9.12 -3.83 20.84
CA LEU A 468 8.30 -3.77 22.07
C LEU A 468 7.91 -5.15 22.62
N THR A 469 7.92 -6.20 21.81
CA THR A 469 7.47 -7.55 22.18
C THR A 469 8.59 -8.55 22.45
N LYS A 470 9.85 -8.10 22.43
CA LYS A 470 11.01 -8.91 22.81
C LYS A 470 11.06 -9.10 24.32
#